data_c470fd7b09951ab4c8932bc43c0dfc5a
#
_entry.id   c470fd7b09951ab4c8932bc43c0dfc5a
#
_cell.length_a   1.000
_cell.length_b   1.000
_cell.length_c   1.000
_cell.angle_alpha   90.00
_cell.angle_beta   90.00
_cell.angle_gamma   90.00
#
_symmetry.space_group_name_H-M   'P 1'
#
loop_
_entity.id
_entity.type
_entity.pdbx_description
1 polymer ?
#
loop_
_entity_poly.entity_id
_entity_poly.type
_entity_poly.pdbx_seq_one_letter_code
_entity_poly.pdbx_strand_id
1 'polypeptide(L)'
;MSELKKIAVIGHFGFGEELGNGQTVKTKNFTNELKKRYGGDNVLEIDSSGGKLAAVKAPFQVLKALKKSKNVIIFPAHNGVRVYAPLLCFFRRFFKERKIHYSIVGGWLADFLSDKPRLEKKLKTFDGLYAETTGLKSKLEEKGFKNVYLVPNFKSLCPVDRSELIYTTEKPFRFCTFSRVMKEKGIEDAVAAVNSVNEICDKTICELDIYGQIENGEEEWFENLRKTFSEHIK
;
A
#
# COMPACT_ATOMS: atom_id res chain seq x y z
N MET A 1 -36.51 5.71 1.45
CA MET A 1 -35.23 5.45 0.76
C MET A 1 -34.13 5.98 1.65
N SER A 2 -33.15 5.15 2.10
CA SER A 2 -32.00 5.66 2.87
C SER A 2 -31.20 6.63 2.02
N GLU A 3 -30.79 7.74 2.61
CA GLU A 3 -29.93 8.74 1.94
C GLU A 3 -28.63 8.08 1.46
N LEU A 4 -28.20 8.44 0.23
CA LEU A 4 -26.98 7.87 -0.35
C LEU A 4 -25.77 8.41 0.39
N LYS A 5 -24.90 7.52 0.87
CA LYS A 5 -23.58 7.89 1.39
C LYS A 5 -22.76 8.60 0.32
N LYS A 6 -21.85 9.47 0.72
CA LYS A 6 -21.00 10.20 -0.23
C LYS A 6 -20.04 9.26 -0.94
N ILE A 7 -19.44 8.31 -0.20
CA ILE A 7 -18.33 7.49 -0.67
C ILE A 7 -18.46 6.05 -0.17
N ALA A 8 -18.22 5.07 -1.04
CA ALA A 8 -17.90 3.71 -0.64
C ALA A 8 -16.43 3.42 -0.93
N VAL A 9 -15.75 2.80 0.01
CA VAL A 9 -14.37 2.32 -0.12
C VAL A 9 -14.38 0.81 -0.15
N ILE A 10 -13.93 0.21 -1.26
CA ILE A 10 -13.69 -1.23 -1.38
C ILE A 10 -12.19 -1.45 -1.31
N GLY A 11 -11.70 -2.05 -0.25
CA GLY A 11 -10.27 -2.24 -0.06
C GLY A 11 -9.96 -3.30 0.99
N HIS A 12 -8.69 -3.54 1.20
CA HIS A 12 -8.21 -4.52 2.15
C HIS A 12 -8.16 -3.90 3.54
N PHE A 13 -9.19 -4.13 4.34
CA PHE A 13 -9.28 -3.61 5.71
C PHE A 13 -8.73 -4.59 6.75
N GLY A 14 -8.80 -5.90 6.48
CA GLY A 14 -8.38 -6.94 7.41
C GLY A 14 -9.17 -6.86 8.72
N PHE A 15 -10.49 -6.79 8.64
CA PHE A 15 -11.33 -6.77 9.83
C PHE A 15 -11.13 -8.07 10.63
N GLY A 16 -10.62 -7.93 11.87
CA GLY A 16 -10.33 -9.06 12.77
C GLY A 16 -8.90 -9.60 12.68
N GLU A 17 -8.05 -9.06 11.79
CA GLU A 17 -6.65 -9.46 11.67
C GLU A 17 -5.74 -8.23 11.66
N GLU A 18 -4.61 -8.30 12.37
CA GLU A 18 -3.55 -7.28 12.27
C GLU A 18 -2.70 -7.51 11.01
N LEU A 19 -3.24 -7.10 9.87
CA LEU A 19 -2.53 -7.19 8.61
C LEU A 19 -1.67 -5.94 8.40
N GLY A 20 -0.39 -6.04 8.69
CA GLY A 20 0.61 -4.95 8.54
C GLY A 20 1.07 -4.68 7.10
N ASN A 21 0.38 -5.18 6.07
CA ASN A 21 0.79 -4.95 4.69
C ASN A 21 0.43 -3.54 4.19
N GLY A 22 1.23 -3.04 3.24
CA GLY A 22 1.11 -1.68 2.71
C GLY A 22 -0.26 -1.35 2.12
N GLN A 23 -0.97 -2.32 1.54
CA GLN A 23 -2.31 -2.15 0.98
C GLN A 23 -3.33 -1.87 2.09
N THR A 24 -3.29 -2.63 3.19
CA THR A 24 -4.18 -2.43 4.35
C THR A 24 -3.93 -1.08 5.00
N VAL A 25 -2.67 -0.74 5.23
CA VAL A 25 -2.28 0.55 5.83
C VAL A 25 -2.77 1.71 4.96
N LYS A 26 -2.55 1.68 3.66
CA LYS A 26 -3.02 2.71 2.75
C LYS A 26 -4.55 2.81 2.74
N THR A 27 -5.25 1.68 2.63
CA THR A 27 -6.72 1.65 2.63
C THR A 27 -7.28 2.29 3.90
N LYS A 28 -6.76 1.90 5.07
CA LYS A 28 -7.19 2.43 6.38
C LYS A 28 -6.91 3.93 6.51
N ASN A 29 -5.68 4.37 6.21
CA ASN A 29 -5.30 5.78 6.31
C ASN A 29 -6.15 6.66 5.40
N PHE A 30 -6.30 6.27 4.14
CA PHE A 30 -7.11 7.00 3.17
C PHE A 30 -8.58 7.08 3.60
N THR A 31 -9.13 5.97 4.08
CA THR A 31 -10.51 5.91 4.57
C THR A 31 -10.72 6.78 5.81
N ASN A 32 -9.77 6.79 6.73
CA ASN A 32 -9.81 7.63 7.92
C ASN A 32 -9.81 9.12 7.56
N GLU A 33 -9.01 9.56 6.58
CA GLU A 33 -9.03 10.93 6.11
C GLU A 33 -10.36 11.29 5.42
N LEU A 34 -10.96 10.37 4.67
CA LEU A 34 -12.30 10.57 4.12
C LEU A 34 -13.36 10.71 5.22
N LYS A 35 -13.26 9.89 6.28
CA LYS A 35 -14.19 9.98 7.44
C LYS A 35 -14.05 11.30 8.19
N LYS A 36 -12.82 11.78 8.41
CA LYS A 36 -12.56 13.10 9.02
C LYS A 36 -13.19 14.22 8.19
N ARG A 37 -13.03 14.16 6.88
CA ARG A 37 -13.48 15.23 5.97
C ARG A 37 -14.98 15.22 5.69
N TYR A 38 -15.60 14.06 5.59
CA TYR A 38 -16.99 13.92 5.15
C TYR A 38 -17.94 13.42 6.25
N GLY A 39 -17.42 13.03 7.41
CA GLY A 39 -18.15 12.36 8.48
C GLY A 39 -18.20 10.85 8.30
N GLY A 40 -18.07 10.11 9.40
CA GLY A 40 -18.03 8.64 9.39
C GLY A 40 -19.26 8.00 8.74
N ASP A 41 -20.44 8.56 8.99
CA ASP A 41 -21.71 8.07 8.42
C ASP A 41 -21.78 8.20 6.89
N ASN A 42 -21.00 9.06 6.30
CA ASN A 42 -20.94 9.27 4.86
C ASN A 42 -19.96 8.36 4.12
N VAL A 43 -19.18 7.55 4.85
CA VAL A 43 -18.20 6.62 4.27
C VAL A 43 -18.64 5.17 4.56
N LEU A 44 -18.81 4.39 3.51
CA LEU A 44 -19.12 2.97 3.57
C LEU A 44 -17.86 2.16 3.35
N GLU A 45 -17.46 1.40 4.35
CA GLU A 45 -16.31 0.46 4.25
C GLU A 45 -16.78 -0.91 3.78
N ILE A 46 -16.08 -1.48 2.82
CA ILE A 46 -16.32 -2.81 2.28
C ILE A 46 -14.98 -3.53 2.20
N ASP A 47 -14.80 -4.53 3.07
CA ASP A 47 -13.57 -5.31 3.12
C ASP A 47 -13.48 -6.29 1.96
N SER A 48 -12.40 -6.20 1.20
CA SER A 48 -12.06 -7.10 0.09
C SER A 48 -11.02 -8.15 0.48
N SER A 49 -10.66 -8.28 1.74
CA SER A 49 -9.77 -9.34 2.24
C SER A 49 -10.44 -10.72 2.14
N GLY A 50 -9.62 -11.80 2.21
CA GLY A 50 -10.13 -13.18 2.22
C GLY A 50 -9.83 -14.01 0.96
N GLY A 51 -8.82 -13.62 0.17
CA GLY A 51 -8.29 -14.44 -0.92
C GLY A 51 -9.33 -14.85 -1.97
N LYS A 52 -9.43 -16.16 -2.27
CA LYS A 52 -10.36 -16.70 -3.27
C LYS A 52 -11.85 -16.46 -2.92
N LEU A 53 -12.19 -16.48 -1.64
CA LEU A 53 -13.56 -16.19 -1.17
C LEU A 53 -13.96 -14.73 -1.40
N ALA A 54 -13.02 -13.80 -1.37
CA ALA A 54 -13.27 -12.40 -1.70
C ALA A 54 -13.75 -12.22 -3.15
N ALA A 55 -13.22 -12.99 -4.09
CA ALA A 55 -13.63 -12.94 -5.50
C ALA A 55 -15.10 -13.37 -5.68
N VAL A 56 -15.58 -14.36 -4.93
CA VAL A 56 -16.99 -14.80 -4.93
C VAL A 56 -17.92 -13.72 -4.34
N LYS A 57 -17.46 -13.00 -3.33
CA LYS A 57 -18.22 -11.91 -2.70
C LYS A 57 -18.21 -10.61 -3.52
N ALA A 58 -17.26 -10.43 -4.44
CA ALA A 58 -17.05 -9.19 -5.18
C ALA A 58 -18.30 -8.65 -5.92
N PRO A 59 -19.14 -9.45 -6.61
CA PRO A 59 -20.36 -8.94 -7.24
C PRO A 59 -21.32 -8.27 -6.24
N PHE A 60 -21.53 -8.88 -5.08
CA PHE A 60 -22.39 -8.33 -4.03
C PHE A 60 -21.79 -7.07 -3.40
N GLN A 61 -20.48 -7.04 -3.21
CA GLN A 61 -19.75 -5.88 -2.69
C GLN A 61 -19.86 -4.69 -3.64
N VAL A 62 -19.67 -4.90 -4.94
CA VAL A 62 -19.81 -3.87 -5.97
C VAL A 62 -21.25 -3.35 -6.04
N LEU A 63 -22.25 -4.24 -6.05
CA LEU A 63 -23.65 -3.85 -6.03
C LEU A 63 -24.00 -3.04 -4.77
N LYS A 64 -23.53 -3.47 -3.59
CA LYS A 64 -23.73 -2.75 -2.33
C LYS A 64 -23.12 -1.35 -2.41
N ALA A 65 -21.90 -1.21 -2.93
CA ALA A 65 -21.23 0.07 -3.09
C ALA A 65 -22.01 1.01 -4.02
N LEU A 66 -22.37 0.55 -5.22
CA LEU A 66 -23.08 1.35 -6.22
C LEU A 66 -24.49 1.73 -5.79
N LYS A 67 -25.20 0.85 -5.08
CA LYS A 67 -26.54 1.15 -4.56
C LYS A 67 -26.52 2.18 -3.44
N LYS A 68 -25.49 2.15 -2.59
CA LYS A 68 -25.48 2.93 -1.33
C LYS A 68 -24.61 4.19 -1.39
N SER A 69 -23.85 4.45 -2.47
CA SER A 69 -22.90 5.56 -2.50
C SER A 69 -22.88 6.28 -3.84
N LYS A 70 -22.54 7.58 -3.81
CA LYS A 70 -22.38 8.41 -5.01
C LYS A 70 -21.06 8.14 -5.70
N ASN A 71 -20.00 7.94 -4.91
CA ASN A 71 -18.64 7.64 -5.38
C ASN A 71 -18.20 6.28 -4.84
N VAL A 72 -17.52 5.50 -5.66
CA VAL A 72 -16.92 4.22 -5.27
C VAL A 72 -15.42 4.32 -5.51
N ILE A 73 -14.62 4.13 -4.48
CA ILE A 73 -13.16 4.10 -4.56
C ILE A 73 -12.69 2.67 -4.27
N ILE A 74 -11.83 2.13 -5.13
CA ILE A 74 -11.27 0.80 -4.96
C ILE A 74 -9.76 0.86 -4.72
N PHE A 75 -9.23 -0.11 -3.95
CA PHE A 75 -7.81 -0.23 -3.61
C PHE A 75 -7.20 -1.61 -3.95
N PRO A 76 -7.65 -2.34 -4.96
CA PRO A 76 -7.14 -3.68 -5.20
C PRO A 76 -5.71 -3.65 -5.75
N ALA A 77 -4.94 -4.71 -5.40
CA ALA A 77 -3.71 -5.09 -6.08
C ALA A 77 -4.01 -5.92 -7.35
N HIS A 78 -2.98 -6.53 -7.94
CA HIS A 78 -3.02 -7.26 -9.23
C HIS A 78 -4.23 -8.16 -9.47
N ASN A 79 -4.50 -9.08 -8.53
CA ASN A 79 -5.61 -10.04 -8.68
C ASN A 79 -6.97 -9.38 -8.47
N GLY A 80 -7.03 -8.46 -7.52
CA GLY A 80 -8.28 -7.76 -7.21
C GLY A 80 -8.74 -6.84 -8.35
N VAL A 81 -7.86 -6.09 -9.00
CA VAL A 81 -8.24 -5.20 -10.10
C VAL A 81 -8.83 -5.96 -11.29
N ARG A 82 -8.34 -7.20 -11.55
CA ARG A 82 -8.89 -8.09 -12.58
C ARG A 82 -10.34 -8.50 -12.32
N VAL A 83 -10.76 -8.49 -11.05
CA VAL A 83 -12.13 -8.83 -10.63
C VAL A 83 -13.00 -7.58 -10.51
N TYR A 84 -12.56 -6.60 -9.74
CA TYR A 84 -13.39 -5.43 -9.43
C TYR A 84 -13.59 -4.50 -10.62
N ALA A 85 -12.60 -4.27 -11.47
CA ALA A 85 -12.74 -3.34 -12.59
C ALA A 85 -13.79 -3.82 -13.63
N PRO A 86 -13.81 -5.08 -14.08
CA PRO A 86 -14.88 -5.57 -14.95
C PRO A 86 -16.28 -5.51 -14.32
N LEU A 87 -16.39 -5.86 -13.03
CA LEU A 87 -17.67 -5.85 -12.33
C LEU A 87 -18.21 -4.43 -12.18
N LEU A 88 -17.37 -3.47 -11.81
CA LEU A 88 -17.73 -2.06 -11.72
C LEU A 88 -18.19 -1.51 -13.06
N CYS A 89 -17.46 -1.79 -14.15
CA CYS A 89 -17.86 -1.37 -15.50
C CYS A 89 -19.20 -1.99 -15.92
N PHE A 90 -19.43 -3.27 -15.56
CA PHE A 90 -20.68 -3.96 -15.87
C PHE A 90 -21.86 -3.35 -15.10
N PHE A 91 -21.77 -3.28 -13.80
CA PHE A 91 -22.87 -2.81 -12.96
C PHE A 91 -23.11 -1.31 -13.06
N ARG A 92 -22.08 -0.48 -13.37
CA ARG A 92 -22.24 0.97 -13.61
C ARG A 92 -23.29 1.29 -14.65
N ARG A 93 -23.55 0.38 -15.62
CA ARG A 93 -24.57 0.58 -16.65
C ARG A 93 -25.97 0.80 -16.06
N PHE A 94 -26.23 0.21 -14.87
CA PHE A 94 -27.47 0.37 -14.13
C PHE A 94 -27.43 1.53 -13.12
N PHE A 95 -26.26 2.13 -12.92
CA PHE A 95 -26.01 3.22 -11.95
C PHE A 95 -25.21 4.37 -12.61
N LYS A 96 -25.72 4.93 -13.67
CA LYS A 96 -24.99 5.86 -14.59
C LYS A 96 -24.41 7.09 -13.92
N GLU A 97 -25.03 7.57 -12.83
CA GLU A 97 -24.57 8.75 -12.09
C GLU A 97 -23.47 8.45 -11.07
N ARG A 98 -23.07 7.20 -10.93
CA ARG A 98 -22.02 6.82 -9.95
C ARG A 98 -20.64 7.02 -10.55
N LYS A 99 -19.79 7.67 -9.75
CA LYS A 99 -18.37 7.86 -10.10
C LYS A 99 -17.53 6.74 -9.53
N ILE A 100 -16.61 6.24 -10.33
CA ILE A 100 -15.73 5.12 -9.99
C ILE A 100 -14.28 5.60 -10.01
N HIS A 101 -13.58 5.35 -8.92
CA HIS A 101 -12.21 5.77 -8.71
C HIS A 101 -11.34 4.57 -8.31
N TYR A 102 -10.07 4.63 -8.69
CA TYR A 102 -9.09 3.61 -8.32
C TYR A 102 -7.86 4.27 -7.70
N SER A 103 -7.60 4.00 -6.42
CA SER A 103 -6.37 4.36 -5.76
C SER A 103 -5.38 3.21 -5.91
N ILE A 104 -4.38 3.44 -6.73
CA ILE A 104 -3.38 2.44 -7.07
C ILE A 104 -2.41 2.30 -5.90
N VAL A 105 -2.06 1.06 -5.54
CA VAL A 105 -1.11 0.74 -4.48
C VAL A 105 0.18 0.27 -5.14
N GLY A 106 1.27 1.03 -4.99
CA GLY A 106 2.55 0.76 -5.64
C GLY A 106 2.64 1.19 -7.11
N GLY A 107 3.79 0.91 -7.74
CA GLY A 107 4.12 1.41 -9.08
C GLY A 107 3.84 0.47 -10.26
N TRP A 108 3.27 -0.69 -10.04
CA TRP A 108 3.20 -1.82 -10.96
C TRP A 108 2.18 -1.73 -12.10
N LEU A 109 1.16 -0.86 -11.98
CA LEU A 109 -0.04 -0.96 -12.84
C LEU A 109 0.27 -0.74 -14.32
N ALA A 110 1.13 0.21 -14.66
CA ALA A 110 1.44 0.52 -16.06
C ALA A 110 2.06 -0.67 -16.81
N ASP A 111 3.01 -1.34 -16.17
CA ASP A 111 3.69 -2.51 -16.72
C ASP A 111 2.75 -3.73 -16.74
N PHE A 112 1.93 -3.90 -15.72
CA PHE A 112 0.93 -4.95 -15.62
C PHE A 112 -0.15 -4.89 -16.73
N LEU A 113 -0.46 -3.70 -17.21
CA LEU A 113 -1.47 -3.52 -18.27
C LEU A 113 -0.92 -3.79 -19.68
N SER A 114 0.40 -3.94 -19.87
CA SER A 114 1.01 -4.06 -21.19
C SER A 114 0.51 -5.26 -21.99
N ASP A 115 0.16 -6.35 -21.34
CA ASP A 115 -0.43 -7.55 -21.94
C ASP A 115 -1.95 -7.70 -21.70
N LYS A 116 -2.63 -6.66 -21.18
CA LYS A 116 -4.04 -6.72 -20.76
C LYS A 116 -4.90 -5.60 -21.36
N PRO A 117 -5.00 -5.50 -22.69
CA PRO A 117 -5.70 -4.38 -23.36
C PRO A 117 -7.18 -4.26 -22.99
N ARG A 118 -7.84 -5.38 -22.69
CA ARG A 118 -9.25 -5.37 -22.25
C ARG A 118 -9.44 -4.75 -20.86
N LEU A 119 -8.51 -4.99 -19.94
CA LEU A 119 -8.53 -4.41 -18.62
C LEU A 119 -8.18 -2.91 -18.67
N GLU A 120 -7.15 -2.57 -19.45
CA GLU A 120 -6.74 -1.18 -19.70
C GLU A 120 -7.91 -0.35 -20.23
N LYS A 121 -8.62 -0.84 -21.27
CA LYS A 121 -9.81 -0.17 -21.82
C LYS A 121 -10.89 0.06 -20.76
N LYS A 122 -11.10 -0.88 -19.84
CA LYS A 122 -12.06 -0.72 -18.74
C LYS A 122 -11.61 0.35 -17.74
N LEU A 123 -10.35 0.33 -17.32
CA LEU A 123 -9.81 1.31 -16.37
C LEU A 123 -9.81 2.73 -16.94
N LYS A 124 -9.63 2.90 -18.26
CA LYS A 124 -9.78 4.21 -18.94
C LYS A 124 -11.19 4.82 -18.83
N THR A 125 -12.20 4.03 -18.48
CA THR A 125 -13.56 4.54 -18.25
C THR A 125 -13.82 5.00 -16.81
N PHE A 126 -12.88 4.82 -15.91
CA PHE A 126 -13.01 5.28 -14.53
C PHE A 126 -12.92 6.81 -14.45
N ASP A 127 -13.59 7.41 -13.47
CA ASP A 127 -13.62 8.86 -13.29
C ASP A 127 -12.33 9.41 -12.69
N GLY A 128 -11.51 8.58 -12.05
CA GLY A 128 -10.19 8.95 -11.54
C GLY A 128 -9.32 7.76 -11.19
N LEU A 129 -8.04 7.85 -11.54
CA LEU A 129 -6.97 6.96 -11.09
C LEU A 129 -5.98 7.76 -10.26
N TYR A 130 -5.68 7.30 -9.06
CA TYR A 130 -4.78 7.98 -8.12
C TYR A 130 -3.45 7.21 -8.04
N ALA A 131 -2.41 7.78 -8.65
CA ALA A 131 -1.05 7.24 -8.67
C ALA A 131 -0.25 7.76 -7.48
N GLU A 132 0.60 6.91 -6.88
CA GLU A 132 1.44 7.27 -5.74
C GLU A 132 2.67 8.08 -6.13
N THR A 133 3.17 7.89 -7.36
CA THR A 133 4.41 8.50 -7.83
C THR A 133 4.21 9.21 -9.17
N THR A 134 5.04 10.22 -9.42
CA THR A 134 5.06 10.93 -10.71
C THR A 134 5.39 9.98 -11.86
N GLY A 135 6.33 9.04 -11.66
CA GLY A 135 6.70 8.06 -12.68
C GLY A 135 5.54 7.14 -13.08
N LEU A 136 4.74 6.65 -12.12
CA LEU A 136 3.55 5.86 -12.45
C LEU A 136 2.51 6.72 -13.19
N LYS A 137 2.30 7.97 -12.75
CA LYS A 137 1.40 8.90 -13.41
C LYS A 137 1.79 9.09 -14.87
N SER A 138 3.05 9.43 -15.15
CA SER A 138 3.57 9.63 -16.52
C SER A 138 3.40 8.39 -17.39
N LYS A 139 3.78 7.19 -16.89
CA LYS A 139 3.60 5.92 -17.62
C LYS A 139 2.13 5.64 -17.99
N LEU A 140 1.19 5.98 -17.11
CA LEU A 140 -0.23 5.82 -17.39
C LEU A 140 -0.74 6.85 -18.40
N GLU A 141 -0.29 8.09 -18.32
CA GLU A 141 -0.63 9.15 -19.29
C GLU A 141 -0.09 8.81 -20.69
N GLU A 142 1.12 8.28 -20.81
CA GLU A 142 1.70 7.75 -22.05
C GLU A 142 0.86 6.61 -22.66
N LYS A 143 0.24 5.77 -21.82
CA LYS A 143 -0.73 4.76 -22.25
C LYS A 143 -2.11 5.35 -22.65
N GLY A 144 -2.28 6.66 -22.57
CA GLY A 144 -3.51 7.37 -22.96
C GLY A 144 -4.59 7.42 -21.88
N PHE A 145 -4.25 7.25 -20.61
CA PHE A 145 -5.15 7.57 -19.50
C PHE A 145 -5.24 9.09 -19.32
N LYS A 146 -6.46 9.62 -19.21
CA LYS A 146 -6.69 11.08 -19.12
C LYS A 146 -7.00 11.57 -17.70
N ASN A 147 -7.40 10.69 -16.81
CA ASN A 147 -7.91 11.03 -15.48
C ASN A 147 -6.95 10.50 -14.40
N VAL A 148 -5.65 10.72 -14.55
CA VAL A 148 -4.64 10.28 -13.59
C VAL A 148 -4.22 11.45 -12.72
N TYR A 149 -4.35 11.27 -11.41
CA TYR A 149 -4.01 12.27 -10.40
C TYR A 149 -2.88 11.74 -9.51
N LEU A 150 -1.96 12.61 -9.14
CA LEU A 150 -0.91 12.28 -8.19
C LEU A 150 -1.47 12.39 -6.77
N VAL A 151 -1.48 11.27 -6.06
CA VAL A 151 -1.83 11.20 -4.64
C VAL A 151 -0.75 10.36 -3.95
N PRO A 152 0.32 10.98 -3.45
CA PRO A 152 1.40 10.30 -2.76
C PRO A 152 0.89 9.50 -1.57
N ASN A 153 1.61 8.45 -1.23
CA ASN A 153 1.30 7.70 -0.02
C ASN A 153 1.54 8.57 1.21
N PHE A 154 0.66 8.49 2.19
CA PHE A 154 0.74 9.32 3.39
C PHE A 154 0.41 8.51 4.64
N LYS A 155 0.94 8.98 5.77
CA LYS A 155 0.63 8.46 7.11
C LYS A 155 0.36 9.64 8.02
N SER A 156 -0.62 9.50 8.90
CA SER A 156 -0.78 10.42 10.03
C SER A 156 0.23 10.02 11.09
N LEU A 157 1.26 10.84 11.26
CA LEU A 157 2.29 10.65 12.30
C LEU A 157 2.16 11.78 13.31
N CYS A 158 2.35 11.47 14.58
CA CYS A 158 2.62 12.47 15.61
C CYS A 158 4.14 12.70 15.59
N PRO A 159 4.63 13.84 15.11
CA PRO A 159 6.06 14.13 15.18
C PRO A 159 6.47 14.25 16.66
N VAL A 160 7.62 13.69 16.97
CA VAL A 160 8.26 13.88 18.27
C VAL A 160 8.79 15.32 18.35
N ASP A 161 8.59 15.99 19.48
CA ASP A 161 9.15 17.33 19.66
C ASP A 161 10.68 17.30 19.57
N ARG A 162 11.26 18.36 18.99
CA ARG A 162 12.72 18.44 18.82
C ARG A 162 13.47 18.35 20.14
N SER A 163 12.87 18.82 21.22
CA SER A 163 13.43 18.76 22.56
C SER A 163 13.49 17.35 23.16
N GLU A 164 12.68 16.42 22.61
CA GLU A 164 12.65 15.03 23.02
C GLU A 164 13.62 14.15 22.21
N LEU A 165 14.23 14.70 21.15
CA LEU A 165 15.18 13.98 20.34
C LEU A 165 16.52 13.87 21.06
N ILE A 166 16.95 12.64 21.32
CA ILE A 166 18.24 12.35 21.92
C ILE A 166 19.25 12.11 20.79
N TYR A 167 20.21 13.01 20.64
CA TYR A 167 21.34 12.85 19.74
C TYR A 167 22.53 12.33 20.53
N THR A 168 22.94 11.09 20.23
CA THR A 168 24.19 10.58 20.81
C THR A 168 25.35 10.87 19.88
N THR A 169 26.44 11.42 20.47
CA THR A 169 27.74 11.58 19.79
C THR A 169 28.74 10.50 20.24
N GLU A 170 28.33 9.65 21.16
CA GLU A 170 29.15 8.56 21.69
C GLU A 170 29.09 7.33 20.79
N LYS A 171 30.22 6.64 20.72
CA LYS A 171 30.34 5.36 19.97
C LYS A 171 29.94 4.20 20.90
N PRO A 172 29.38 3.12 20.32
CA PRO A 172 29.08 2.91 18.90
C PRO A 172 27.87 3.73 18.42
N PHE A 173 27.93 4.25 17.19
CA PHE A 173 26.80 4.89 16.54
C PHE A 173 25.76 3.86 16.15
N ARG A 174 24.52 4.04 16.58
CA ARG A 174 23.44 3.11 16.31
C ARG A 174 22.66 3.51 15.07
N PHE A 175 22.61 2.60 14.11
CA PHE A 175 21.78 2.70 12.90
C PHE A 175 20.62 1.74 13.00
N CYS A 176 19.55 1.98 12.24
CA CYS A 176 18.49 1.00 12.15
C CYS A 176 17.94 0.87 10.73
N THR A 177 17.50 -0.33 10.38
CA THR A 177 16.58 -0.57 9.29
C THR A 177 15.17 -0.75 9.84
N PHE A 178 14.18 -0.18 9.16
CA PHE A 178 12.78 -0.26 9.57
C PHE A 178 11.88 -0.64 8.38
N SER A 179 11.84 -1.94 8.06
CA SER A 179 11.07 -2.48 6.93
C SER A 179 10.75 -3.95 7.19
N ARG A 180 9.97 -4.59 6.28
CA ARG A 180 9.96 -6.07 6.24
C ARG A 180 11.38 -6.57 6.00
N VAL A 181 11.77 -7.63 6.72
CA VAL A 181 13.08 -8.25 6.57
C VAL A 181 13.01 -9.22 5.39
N MET A 182 13.59 -8.81 4.27
CA MET A 182 13.66 -9.55 3.01
C MET A 182 14.79 -8.98 2.15
N LYS A 183 15.31 -9.80 1.24
CA LYS A 183 16.48 -9.45 0.39
C LYS A 183 16.31 -8.13 -0.35
N GLU A 184 15.13 -7.91 -0.96
CA GLU A 184 14.86 -6.72 -1.77
C GLU A 184 14.82 -5.41 -0.97
N LYS A 185 14.97 -5.48 0.35
CA LYS A 185 15.02 -4.30 1.22
C LYS A 185 16.44 -3.80 1.51
N GLY A 186 17.46 -4.46 0.93
CA GLY A 186 18.82 -4.04 1.11
C GLY A 186 19.37 -4.26 2.53
N ILE A 187 18.80 -5.21 3.27
CA ILE A 187 19.25 -5.54 4.63
C ILE A 187 20.70 -6.03 4.60
N GLU A 188 21.04 -6.87 3.62
CA GLU A 188 22.38 -7.41 3.44
C GLU A 188 23.40 -6.29 3.15
N ASP A 189 23.03 -5.32 2.31
CA ASP A 189 23.88 -4.16 2.02
C ASP A 189 24.12 -3.29 3.26
N ALA A 190 23.09 -3.09 4.08
CA ALA A 190 23.21 -2.33 5.34
C ALA A 190 24.12 -3.04 6.34
N VAL A 191 24.03 -4.38 6.46
CA VAL A 191 24.88 -5.20 7.29
C VAL A 191 26.33 -5.12 6.80
N ALA A 192 26.55 -5.32 5.50
CA ALA A 192 27.87 -5.25 4.90
C ALA A 192 28.54 -3.87 5.11
N ALA A 193 27.77 -2.79 4.98
CA ALA A 193 28.27 -1.44 5.19
C ALA A 193 28.74 -1.21 6.63
N VAL A 194 27.93 -1.59 7.64
CA VAL A 194 28.31 -1.45 9.06
C VAL A 194 29.55 -2.30 9.38
N ASN A 195 29.60 -3.53 8.88
CA ASN A 195 30.73 -4.42 9.09
C ASN A 195 32.02 -3.85 8.49
N SER A 196 31.97 -3.39 7.23
CA SER A 196 33.13 -2.78 6.55
C SER A 196 33.68 -1.56 7.31
N VAL A 197 32.80 -0.72 7.85
CA VAL A 197 33.24 0.45 8.64
C VAL A 197 33.94 0.01 9.93
N ASN A 198 33.42 -0.99 10.62
CA ASN A 198 34.03 -1.51 11.86
C ASN A 198 35.39 -2.19 11.57
N GLU A 199 35.51 -2.96 10.48
CA GLU A 199 36.77 -3.57 10.03
C GLU A 199 37.82 -2.52 9.70
N ILE A 200 37.47 -1.47 8.92
CA ILE A 200 38.40 -0.38 8.59
C ILE A 200 38.92 0.33 9.86
N CYS A 201 38.07 0.46 10.86
CA CYS A 201 38.42 1.14 12.10
C CYS A 201 39.07 0.23 13.15
N ASP A 202 39.15 -1.08 12.90
CA ASP A 202 39.65 -2.08 13.82
C ASP A 202 38.99 -2.00 15.22
N LYS A 203 37.71 -1.67 15.25
CA LYS A 203 36.88 -1.57 16.46
C LYS A 203 35.41 -1.36 16.11
N THR A 204 34.51 -1.75 17.02
CA THR A 204 33.09 -1.50 16.91
C THR A 204 32.78 -0.01 17.09
N ILE A 205 32.58 0.71 16.01
CA ILE A 205 32.14 2.11 16.01
C ILE A 205 30.71 2.29 15.50
N CYS A 206 30.13 1.26 14.88
CA CYS A 206 28.76 1.23 14.40
C CYS A 206 28.05 -0.04 14.84
N GLU A 207 26.77 0.05 15.18
CA GLU A 207 25.86 -1.06 15.42
C GLU A 207 24.63 -0.91 14.53
N LEU A 208 24.00 -2.02 14.12
CA LEU A 208 22.80 -2.03 13.29
C LEU A 208 21.68 -2.80 13.98
N ASP A 209 20.59 -2.09 14.27
CA ASP A 209 19.34 -2.68 14.73
C ASP A 209 18.42 -2.96 13.54
N ILE A 210 17.92 -4.17 13.39
CA ILE A 210 17.02 -4.58 12.28
C ILE A 210 15.61 -4.75 12.83
N TYR A 211 14.73 -3.81 12.49
CA TYR A 211 13.32 -3.82 12.89
C TYR A 211 12.42 -4.23 11.76
N GLY A 212 11.62 -5.27 11.96
CA GLY A 212 10.59 -5.70 11.02
C GLY A 212 10.25 -7.17 11.13
N GLN A 213 9.15 -7.53 10.48
CA GLN A 213 8.75 -8.92 10.36
C GLN A 213 9.55 -9.58 9.24
N ILE A 214 10.07 -10.77 9.49
CA ILE A 214 10.71 -11.58 8.46
C ILE A 214 9.63 -12.05 7.49
N GLU A 215 9.87 -11.86 6.18
CA GLU A 215 8.94 -12.28 5.13
C GLU A 215 8.98 -13.82 5.02
N ASN A 216 7.81 -14.42 4.77
CA ASN A 216 7.67 -15.87 4.65
C ASN A 216 8.62 -16.43 3.58
N GLY A 217 9.46 -17.40 3.97
CA GLY A 217 10.46 -18.02 3.11
C GLY A 217 11.84 -17.34 3.13
N GLU A 218 12.00 -16.27 3.90
CA GLU A 218 13.30 -15.56 4.06
C GLU A 218 13.98 -15.89 5.41
N GLU A 219 13.38 -16.76 6.23
CA GLU A 219 13.85 -17.07 7.58
C GLU A 219 15.26 -17.67 7.56
N GLU A 220 15.52 -18.64 6.69
CA GLU A 220 16.82 -19.32 6.57
C GLU A 220 17.92 -18.35 6.10
N TRP A 221 17.60 -17.51 5.10
CA TRP A 221 18.51 -16.47 4.62
C TRP A 221 18.89 -15.50 5.75
N PHE A 222 17.90 -15.00 6.48
CA PHE A 222 18.14 -14.04 7.55
C PHE A 222 18.94 -14.65 8.71
N GLU A 223 18.66 -15.89 9.11
CA GLU A 223 19.44 -16.60 10.14
C GLU A 223 20.90 -16.84 9.70
N ASN A 224 21.14 -17.12 8.41
CA ASN A 224 22.50 -17.24 7.89
C ASN A 224 23.22 -15.90 7.91
N LEU A 225 22.56 -14.82 7.49
CA LEU A 225 23.11 -13.46 7.55
C LEU A 225 23.47 -13.08 8.98
N ARG A 226 22.57 -13.36 9.93
CA ARG A 226 22.77 -13.08 11.36
C ARG A 226 23.95 -13.85 11.97
N LYS A 227 24.14 -15.13 11.61
CA LYS A 227 25.28 -15.94 12.06
C LYS A 227 26.60 -15.41 11.52
N THR A 228 26.63 -14.93 10.29
CA THR A 228 27.85 -14.44 9.65
C THR A 228 28.33 -13.13 10.28
N PHE A 229 27.42 -12.31 10.78
CA PHE A 229 27.71 -10.94 11.27
C PHE A 229 27.23 -10.70 12.72
N SER A 230 27.22 -11.76 13.55
CA SER A 230 26.59 -11.73 14.88
C SER A 230 27.19 -10.72 15.88
N GLU A 231 28.39 -10.23 15.65
CA GLU A 231 29.08 -9.33 16.59
C GLU A 231 28.55 -7.88 16.54
N HIS A 232 27.90 -7.48 15.45
CA HIS A 232 27.50 -6.09 15.19
C HIS A 232 26.01 -5.88 14.86
N ILE A 233 25.20 -6.96 14.91
CA ILE A 233 23.78 -6.95 14.54
C ILE A 233 22.91 -7.38 15.71
N LYS A 234 21.92 -6.57 16.02
CA LYS A 234 20.88 -6.84 17.03
C LYS A 234 19.49 -6.92 16.41
#